data_db4c923c3758b5d67718986baa0415ec
#
_entry.id   db4c923c3758b5d67718986baa0415ec
#
_cell.length_a   1.000
_cell.length_b   1.000
_cell.length_c   1.000
_cell.angle_alpha   90.00
_cell.angle_beta   90.00
_cell.angle_gamma   90.00
#
_symmetry.space_group_name_H-M   'P 1'
#
loop_
_entity.id
_entity.type
_entity.pdbx_description
1 polymer ?
#
loop_
_entity_poly.entity_id
_entity_poly.type
_entity_poly.pdbx_seq_one_letter_code
_entity_poly.pdbx_strand_id
1 'polypeptide(L)'
;IAPYVINMENNGRLSTSGSFRTGEDDVRALVCDYLEAARKDWGLAKSEPIDICLYAHGGLVGEDDAAKTFAKWWPALYKARRFPVFVMWESDLWSTIKARLEDAVKKAPRPTAGPLEALNKWWNERLESMLAPAGGALWGEMKQNAQALSGEPDSGLKLLFKHLNDSKT
;
A
#
# COMPACT_ATOMS: atom_id res chain seq x y z
N ILE A 1 -1.23 -5.33 13.10
CA ILE A 1 -0.38 -4.47 12.25
C ILE A 1 -0.86 -3.02 12.15
N ALA A 2 -2.13 -2.72 12.48
CA ALA A 2 -2.71 -1.38 12.30
C ALA A 2 -1.82 -0.22 12.80
N PRO A 3 -1.17 -0.31 13.98
CA PRO A 3 -0.30 0.76 14.48
C PRO A 3 0.92 1.06 13.62
N TYR A 4 1.28 0.18 12.70
CA TYR A 4 2.44 0.30 11.81
C TYR A 4 2.05 0.66 10.37
N VAL A 5 0.76 0.94 10.14
CA VAL A 5 0.23 1.25 8.81
C VAL A 5 -0.01 2.74 8.68
N ILE A 6 0.46 3.31 7.58
CA ILE A 6 0.06 4.63 7.09
C ILE A 6 -0.77 4.40 5.84
N ASN A 7 -2.09 4.54 5.97
CA ASN A 7 -3.01 4.43 4.86
C ASN A 7 -3.30 5.79 4.25
N MET A 8 -3.20 5.88 2.93
CA MET A 8 -3.35 7.12 2.17
C MET A 8 -4.35 6.93 1.04
N GLU A 9 -5.03 8.01 0.72
CA GLU A 9 -5.86 8.12 -0.48
C GLU A 9 -5.01 8.38 -1.73
N ASN A 10 -5.62 8.33 -2.90
CA ASN A 10 -4.97 8.59 -4.20
C ASN A 10 -4.28 9.95 -4.31
N ASN A 11 -4.74 10.94 -3.54
CA ASN A 11 -4.15 12.27 -3.48
C ASN A 11 -2.97 12.38 -2.49
N GLY A 12 -2.56 11.27 -1.88
CA GLY A 12 -1.46 11.22 -0.91
C GLY A 12 -1.83 11.64 0.50
N ARG A 13 -3.07 12.10 0.76
CA ARG A 13 -3.54 12.43 2.10
C ARG A 13 -3.82 11.17 2.91
N LEU A 14 -3.79 11.29 4.23
CA LEU A 14 -4.15 10.19 5.12
C LEU A 14 -5.60 9.75 4.87
N SER A 15 -5.82 8.45 4.78
CA SER A 15 -7.15 7.88 4.59
C SER A 15 -7.87 7.72 5.92
N THR A 16 -9.04 8.34 6.02
CA THR A 16 -9.95 8.21 7.17
C THR A 16 -11.05 7.16 6.93
N SER A 17 -10.98 6.42 5.83
CA SER A 17 -11.89 5.35 5.43
C SER A 17 -11.21 3.98 5.48
N GLY A 18 -11.96 2.91 5.20
CA GLY A 18 -11.45 1.54 5.16
C GLY A 18 -11.20 0.92 6.53
N SER A 19 -10.53 -0.23 6.50
CA SER A 19 -10.20 -1.02 7.70
C SER A 19 -8.96 -0.51 8.44
N PHE A 20 -8.08 0.20 7.73
CA PHE A 20 -6.81 0.73 8.25
C PHE A 20 -6.77 2.25 8.19
N ARG A 21 -7.79 2.88 8.75
CA ARG A 21 -7.84 4.35 8.85
C ARG A 21 -6.60 4.89 9.56
N THR A 22 -6.04 5.96 9.04
CA THR A 22 -4.87 6.60 9.62
C THR A 22 -5.11 8.11 9.73
N GLY A 23 -5.05 8.63 10.94
CA GLY A 23 -5.07 10.06 11.22
C GLY A 23 -3.67 10.60 11.54
N GLU A 24 -3.54 11.92 11.68
CA GLU A 24 -2.26 12.54 12.06
C GLU A 24 -1.77 12.07 13.43
N ASP A 25 -2.70 11.86 14.37
CA ASP A 25 -2.38 11.33 15.71
C ASP A 25 -1.82 9.91 15.65
N ASP A 26 -2.28 9.06 14.70
CA ASP A 26 -1.78 7.71 14.50
C ASP A 26 -0.34 7.76 13.96
N VAL A 27 -0.05 8.66 13.02
CA VAL A 27 1.31 8.86 12.50
C VAL A 27 2.24 9.38 13.60
N ARG A 28 1.76 10.28 14.44
CA ARG A 28 2.51 10.76 15.61
C ARG A 28 2.77 9.64 16.61
N ALA A 29 1.76 8.86 16.96
CA ALA A 29 1.90 7.71 17.87
C ALA A 29 2.87 6.65 17.31
N LEU A 30 2.85 6.41 15.99
CA LEU A 30 3.81 5.50 15.34
C LEU A 30 5.26 5.89 15.63
N VAL A 31 5.57 7.18 15.58
CA VAL A 31 6.93 7.69 15.80
C VAL A 31 7.23 7.87 17.30
N CYS A 32 6.32 8.49 18.07
CA CYS A 32 6.59 8.87 19.46
C CYS A 32 6.41 7.70 20.42
N ASP A 33 5.47 6.80 20.16
CA ASP A 33 5.12 5.74 21.10
C ASP A 33 5.64 4.38 20.64
N TYR A 34 5.33 3.94 19.42
CA TYR A 34 5.68 2.59 18.95
C TYR A 34 7.15 2.46 18.59
N LEU A 35 7.77 3.46 17.98
CA LEU A 35 9.21 3.45 17.71
C LEU A 35 10.01 3.46 19.01
N GLU A 36 9.60 4.26 20.00
CA GLU A 36 10.25 4.29 21.31
C GLU A 36 10.00 3.01 22.14
N ALA A 37 8.84 2.38 22.01
CA ALA A 37 8.59 1.07 22.58
C ALA A 37 9.53 0.01 21.98
N ALA A 38 9.68 0.00 20.65
CA ALA A 38 10.61 -0.89 19.98
C ALA A 38 12.06 -0.65 20.41
N ARG A 39 12.48 0.63 20.58
CA ARG A 39 13.80 0.99 21.10
C ARG A 39 14.05 0.34 22.47
N LYS A 40 13.08 0.43 23.36
CA LYS A 40 13.17 -0.18 24.71
C LYS A 40 13.23 -1.71 24.64
N ASP A 41 12.37 -2.33 23.84
CA ASP A 41 12.32 -3.78 23.65
C ASP A 41 13.64 -4.33 23.12
N TRP A 42 14.30 -3.56 22.24
CA TRP A 42 15.59 -3.96 21.67
C TRP A 42 16.79 -3.59 22.54
N GLY A 43 16.58 -2.90 23.67
CA GLY A 43 17.61 -2.48 24.59
C GLY A 43 18.57 -1.44 23.99
N LEU A 44 18.09 -0.61 23.06
CA LEU A 44 18.89 0.43 22.38
C LEU A 44 18.90 1.71 23.23
N ALA A 45 20.07 2.34 23.32
CA ALA A 45 20.18 3.66 23.94
C ALA A 45 19.50 4.73 23.08
N LYS A 46 19.13 5.87 23.68
CA LYS A 46 18.48 6.99 22.94
C LYS A 46 19.33 7.51 21.77
N SER A 47 20.66 7.46 21.89
CA SER A 47 21.60 7.90 20.87
C SER A 47 21.84 6.88 19.76
N GLU A 48 21.39 5.63 19.94
CA GLU A 48 21.59 4.60 18.93
C GLU A 48 20.57 4.76 17.80
N PRO A 49 21.00 4.70 16.53
CA PRO A 49 20.09 4.78 15.40
C PRO A 49 19.19 3.55 15.33
N ILE A 50 17.96 3.74 14.85
CA ILE A 50 17.03 2.66 14.51
C ILE A 50 16.86 2.61 13.00
N ASP A 51 17.05 1.44 12.43
CA ASP A 51 16.72 1.19 11.03
C ASP A 51 15.20 1.14 10.85
N ILE A 52 14.66 2.03 10.02
CA ILE A 52 13.25 2.03 9.63
C ILE A 52 13.11 1.35 8.28
N CYS A 53 12.28 0.30 8.23
CA CYS A 53 11.93 -0.37 6.99
C CYS A 53 10.59 0.16 6.48
N LEU A 54 10.63 1.04 5.49
CA LEU A 54 9.43 1.51 4.80
C LEU A 54 9.06 0.51 3.71
N TYR A 55 7.89 -0.11 3.83
CA TYR A 55 7.37 -1.05 2.85
C TYR A 55 6.09 -0.52 2.22
N ALA A 56 6.07 -0.44 0.92
CA ALA A 56 4.93 -0.03 0.13
C ALA A 56 4.44 -1.20 -0.73
N HIS A 57 3.13 -1.45 -0.77
CA HIS A 57 2.58 -2.50 -1.63
C HIS A 57 2.48 -2.03 -3.08
N GLY A 58 2.35 -2.98 -4.02
CA GLY A 58 2.13 -2.67 -5.43
C GLY A 58 0.76 -2.05 -5.70
N GLY A 59 0.66 -1.20 -6.73
CA GLY A 59 -0.55 -0.42 -7.04
C GLY A 59 -1.80 -1.21 -7.44
N LEU A 60 -1.70 -2.53 -7.60
CA LEU A 60 -2.82 -3.43 -7.93
C LEU A 60 -3.19 -4.37 -6.77
N VAL A 61 -2.74 -4.08 -5.56
CA VAL A 61 -3.00 -4.89 -4.36
C VAL A 61 -4.06 -4.19 -3.52
N GLY A 62 -5.16 -4.88 -3.23
CA GLY A 62 -6.19 -4.36 -2.34
C GLY A 62 -5.73 -4.31 -0.87
N GLU A 63 -6.42 -3.51 -0.06
CA GLU A 63 -6.10 -3.27 1.35
C GLU A 63 -5.96 -4.56 2.17
N ASP A 64 -6.90 -5.50 2.01
CA ASP A 64 -6.88 -6.77 2.75
C ASP A 64 -5.68 -7.66 2.41
N ASP A 65 -5.28 -7.71 1.15
CA ASP A 65 -4.15 -8.53 0.70
C ASP A 65 -2.81 -7.87 1.04
N ALA A 66 -2.75 -6.55 1.00
CA ALA A 66 -1.65 -5.78 1.55
C ALA A 66 -1.48 -6.07 3.05
N ALA A 67 -2.56 -6.02 3.83
CA ALA A 67 -2.57 -6.30 5.25
C ALA A 67 -2.08 -7.71 5.59
N LYS A 68 -2.51 -8.73 4.84
CA LYS A 68 -2.01 -10.11 4.99
C LYS A 68 -0.51 -10.21 4.72
N THR A 69 -0.04 -9.48 3.72
CA THR A 69 1.39 -9.44 3.39
C THR A 69 2.19 -8.76 4.50
N PHE A 70 1.73 -7.62 5.00
CA PHE A 70 2.36 -6.90 6.11
C PHE A 70 2.40 -7.74 7.38
N ALA A 71 1.31 -8.46 7.69
CA ALA A 71 1.25 -9.35 8.85
C ALA A 71 2.30 -10.47 8.79
N LYS A 72 2.68 -10.93 7.61
CA LYS A 72 3.76 -11.92 7.42
C LYS A 72 5.14 -11.31 7.61
N TRP A 73 5.34 -10.08 7.13
CA TRP A 73 6.64 -9.41 7.19
C TRP A 73 6.96 -8.80 8.55
N TRP A 74 5.93 -8.33 9.27
CA TRP A 74 6.09 -7.63 10.53
C TRP A 74 6.96 -8.39 11.55
N PRO A 75 6.71 -9.68 11.87
CA PRO A 75 7.49 -10.39 12.88
C PRO A 75 8.95 -10.54 12.49
N ALA A 76 9.23 -10.77 11.20
CA ALA A 76 10.59 -10.95 10.71
C ALA A 76 11.39 -9.65 10.78
N LEU A 77 10.78 -8.52 10.39
CA LEU A 77 11.40 -7.21 10.47
C LEU A 77 11.68 -6.81 11.92
N TYR A 78 10.69 -6.96 12.79
CA TYR A 78 10.82 -6.62 14.21
C TYR A 78 11.90 -7.46 14.90
N LYS A 79 11.95 -8.76 14.62
CA LYS A 79 13.01 -9.66 15.11
C LYS A 79 14.39 -9.26 14.58
N ALA A 80 14.48 -8.75 13.38
CA ALA A 80 15.71 -8.25 12.78
C ALA A 80 16.10 -6.84 13.26
N ARG A 81 15.40 -6.30 14.28
CA ARG A 81 15.57 -4.94 14.82
C ARG A 81 15.43 -3.85 13.75
N ARG A 82 14.51 -4.05 12.81
CA ARG A 82 14.11 -3.06 11.81
C ARG A 82 12.69 -2.65 12.09
N PHE A 83 12.50 -1.37 12.37
CA PHE A 83 11.18 -0.85 12.69
C PHE A 83 10.33 -0.78 11.41
N PRO A 84 9.25 -1.56 11.32
CA PRO A 84 8.46 -1.62 10.09
C PRO A 84 7.47 -0.46 10.03
N VAL A 85 7.40 0.19 8.88
CA VAL A 85 6.35 1.15 8.53
C VAL A 85 5.75 0.69 7.20
N PHE A 86 4.48 0.37 7.20
CA PHE A 86 3.77 -0.13 6.04
C PHE A 86 2.93 1.00 5.43
N VAL A 87 3.18 1.29 4.17
CA VAL A 87 2.43 2.29 3.41
C VAL A 87 1.38 1.59 2.57
N MET A 88 0.13 1.90 2.86
CA MET A 88 -1.01 1.52 2.04
C MET A 88 -1.50 2.74 1.26
N TRP A 89 -2.07 2.52 0.11
CA TRP A 89 -2.87 3.52 -0.60
C TRP A 89 -4.04 2.85 -1.31
N GLU A 90 -5.19 3.49 -1.21
CA GLU A 90 -6.33 3.11 -2.06
C GLU A 90 -6.01 3.49 -3.50
N SER A 91 -6.07 2.53 -4.41
CA SER A 91 -6.12 2.85 -5.83
C SER A 91 -7.54 2.58 -6.33
N ASP A 92 -8.27 3.64 -6.70
CA ASP A 92 -9.53 3.54 -7.45
C ASP A 92 -9.34 2.74 -8.73
N LEU A 93 -8.09 2.69 -9.18
CA LEU A 93 -7.63 1.89 -10.28
C LEU A 93 -7.94 0.40 -10.08
N TRP A 94 -7.67 -0.16 -8.89
CA TRP A 94 -7.97 -1.57 -8.62
C TRP A 94 -9.46 -1.84 -8.64
N SER A 95 -10.25 -0.98 -8.01
CA SER A 95 -11.72 -1.10 -8.03
C SER A 95 -12.28 -1.00 -9.46
N THR A 96 -11.74 -0.09 -10.27
CA THR A 96 -12.12 0.10 -11.68
C THR A 96 -11.72 -1.10 -12.54
N ILE A 97 -10.49 -1.61 -12.40
CA ILE A 97 -10.03 -2.81 -13.13
C ILE A 97 -10.84 -4.02 -12.71
N LYS A 98 -11.06 -4.21 -11.41
CA LYS A 98 -11.85 -5.32 -10.88
C LYS A 98 -13.28 -5.29 -11.41
N ALA A 99 -13.95 -4.13 -11.36
CA ALA A 99 -15.30 -3.97 -11.89
C ALA A 99 -15.38 -4.27 -13.40
N ARG A 100 -14.39 -3.81 -14.19
CA ARG A 100 -14.31 -4.11 -15.62
C ARG A 100 -14.03 -5.58 -15.90
N LEU A 101 -13.18 -6.23 -15.11
CA LEU A 101 -12.92 -7.66 -15.21
C LEU A 101 -14.16 -8.49 -14.87
N GLU A 102 -14.86 -8.14 -13.81
CA GLU A 102 -16.12 -8.79 -13.42
C GLU A 102 -17.20 -8.64 -14.51
N ASP A 103 -17.33 -7.46 -15.09
CA ASP A 103 -18.25 -7.17 -16.20
C ASP A 103 -17.91 -7.96 -17.47
N ALA A 104 -16.62 -8.07 -17.78
CA ALA A 104 -16.16 -8.85 -18.94
C ALA A 104 -16.40 -10.35 -18.75
N VAL A 105 -16.20 -10.85 -17.52
CA VAL A 105 -16.48 -12.25 -17.17
C VAL A 105 -17.99 -12.56 -17.25
N LYS A 106 -18.83 -11.60 -16.82
CA LYS A 106 -20.31 -11.77 -16.88
C LYS A 106 -20.86 -11.72 -18.32
N LYS A 107 -20.26 -10.90 -19.18
CA LYS A 107 -20.76 -10.64 -20.56
C LYS A 107 -20.21 -11.61 -21.60
N ALA A 108 -19.22 -12.42 -21.31
CA ALA A 108 -18.61 -13.34 -22.25
C ALA A 108 -18.99 -14.79 -21.99
N PRO A 109 -19.48 -15.52 -22.99
CA PRO A 109 -19.66 -16.96 -22.85
C PRO A 109 -18.31 -17.61 -22.57
N ARG A 110 -18.20 -18.29 -21.43
CA ARG A 110 -17.04 -19.11 -21.11
C ARG A 110 -16.95 -20.27 -22.12
N PRO A 111 -15.74 -20.59 -22.62
CA PRO A 111 -15.55 -21.87 -23.31
C PRO A 111 -15.87 -22.98 -22.33
N THR A 112 -16.90 -23.75 -22.59
CA THR A 112 -17.40 -24.81 -21.70
C THR A 112 -16.55 -26.08 -21.70
N ALA A 113 -15.64 -26.23 -22.65
CA ALA A 113 -14.64 -27.30 -22.71
C ALA A 113 -13.53 -26.92 -23.69
N GLY A 114 -12.28 -27.07 -23.30
CA GLY A 114 -11.13 -26.87 -24.18
C GLY A 114 -9.82 -27.06 -23.44
N PRO A 115 -8.70 -27.24 -24.16
CA PRO A 115 -7.38 -27.32 -23.55
C PRO A 115 -7.08 -26.04 -22.74
N LEU A 116 -6.30 -26.16 -21.68
CA LEU A 116 -5.88 -25.07 -20.81
C LEU A 116 -5.31 -23.87 -21.59
N GLU A 117 -4.66 -24.15 -22.73
CA GLU A 117 -4.13 -23.16 -23.66
C GLU A 117 -5.21 -22.28 -24.31
N ALA A 118 -6.35 -22.84 -24.67
CA ALA A 118 -7.47 -22.08 -25.21
C ALA A 118 -8.08 -21.14 -24.18
N LEU A 119 -8.13 -21.55 -22.91
CA LEU A 119 -8.58 -20.72 -21.80
C LEU A 119 -7.58 -19.58 -21.53
N ASN A 120 -6.29 -19.87 -21.52
CA ASN A 120 -5.24 -18.88 -21.32
C ASN A 120 -5.20 -17.86 -22.47
N LYS A 121 -5.34 -18.31 -23.72
CA LYS A 121 -5.42 -17.45 -24.89
C LYS A 121 -6.64 -16.55 -24.81
N TRP A 122 -7.81 -17.10 -24.48
CA TRP A 122 -9.04 -16.33 -24.29
C TRP A 122 -8.91 -15.26 -23.21
N TRP A 123 -8.26 -15.57 -22.06
CA TRP A 123 -7.97 -14.62 -20.99
C TRP A 123 -7.01 -13.52 -21.45
N ASN A 124 -5.93 -13.87 -22.14
CA ASN A 124 -4.92 -12.91 -22.59
C ASN A 124 -5.51 -11.93 -23.61
N GLU A 125 -6.26 -12.42 -24.61
CA GLU A 125 -6.93 -11.58 -25.60
C GLU A 125 -7.95 -10.62 -24.95
N ARG A 126 -8.63 -11.07 -23.90
CA ARG A 126 -9.56 -10.25 -23.14
C ARG A 126 -8.86 -9.18 -22.29
N LEU A 127 -7.81 -9.56 -21.62
CA LEU A 127 -6.99 -8.62 -20.84
C LEU A 127 -6.36 -7.57 -21.75
N GLU A 128 -5.81 -7.95 -22.87
CA GLU A 128 -5.25 -7.03 -23.86
C GLU A 128 -6.31 -6.07 -24.41
N SER A 129 -7.47 -6.57 -24.80
CA SER A 129 -8.55 -5.72 -25.34
C SER A 129 -9.12 -4.72 -24.33
N MET A 130 -9.08 -5.05 -23.04
CA MET A 130 -9.56 -4.18 -21.96
C MET A 130 -8.51 -3.19 -21.48
N LEU A 131 -7.24 -3.59 -21.47
CA LEU A 131 -6.15 -2.78 -20.96
C LEU A 131 -5.51 -1.89 -22.03
N ALA A 132 -5.57 -2.28 -23.30
CA ALA A 132 -4.95 -1.52 -24.39
C ALA A 132 -5.45 -0.06 -24.53
N PRO A 133 -6.76 0.24 -24.44
CA PRO A 133 -7.24 1.63 -24.53
C PRO A 133 -6.98 2.44 -23.25
N ALA A 134 -6.86 1.77 -22.11
CA ALA A 134 -6.74 2.39 -20.80
C ALA A 134 -5.29 2.42 -20.28
N GLY A 135 -4.39 1.65 -20.88
CA GLY A 135 -3.04 1.44 -20.34
C GLY A 135 -2.23 2.72 -20.15
N GLY A 136 -2.35 3.67 -21.09
CA GLY A 136 -1.68 4.97 -20.98
C GLY A 136 -2.26 5.86 -19.88
N ALA A 137 -3.59 5.89 -19.75
CA ALA A 137 -4.28 6.64 -18.71
C ALA A 137 -4.01 6.04 -17.34
N LEU A 138 -4.08 4.71 -17.21
CA LEU A 138 -3.78 3.96 -16.00
C LEU A 138 -2.34 4.20 -15.52
N TRP A 139 -1.37 4.18 -16.43
CA TRP A 139 0.02 4.47 -16.11
C TRP A 139 0.25 5.94 -15.71
N GLY A 140 -0.49 6.86 -16.34
CA GLY A 140 -0.50 8.26 -15.96
C GLY A 140 -1.02 8.48 -14.54
N GLU A 141 -2.13 7.85 -14.20
CA GLU A 141 -2.76 7.89 -12.89
C GLU A 141 -1.85 7.27 -11.79
N MET A 142 -1.24 6.12 -12.06
CA MET A 142 -0.26 5.51 -11.14
C MET A 142 0.93 6.44 -10.86
N LYS A 143 1.45 7.13 -11.88
CA LYS A 143 2.53 8.10 -11.69
C LYS A 143 2.08 9.32 -10.88
N GLN A 144 0.89 9.84 -11.16
CA GLN A 144 0.32 10.96 -10.40
C GLN A 144 0.12 10.59 -8.93
N ASN A 145 -0.44 9.41 -8.66
CA ASN A 145 -0.61 8.92 -7.31
C ASN A 145 0.73 8.75 -6.59
N ALA A 146 1.73 8.17 -7.24
CA ALA A 146 3.06 8.05 -6.67
C ALA A 146 3.73 9.41 -6.38
N GLN A 147 3.50 10.41 -7.24
CA GLN A 147 3.95 11.78 -7.01
C GLN A 147 3.21 12.45 -5.85
N ALA A 148 1.89 12.25 -5.74
CA ALA A 148 1.08 12.80 -4.67
C ALA A 148 1.50 12.26 -3.30
N LEU A 149 1.85 10.97 -3.19
CA LEU A 149 2.31 10.34 -1.96
C LEU A 149 3.51 11.04 -1.32
N SER A 150 4.37 11.65 -2.12
CA SER A 150 5.60 12.33 -1.65
C SER A 150 5.62 13.83 -1.92
N GLY A 151 4.80 14.32 -2.84
CA GLY A 151 4.82 15.70 -3.33
C GLY A 151 3.97 16.66 -2.51
N GLU A 152 2.78 16.24 -2.11
CA GLU A 152 1.84 17.14 -1.44
C GLU A 152 2.28 17.50 -0.01
N PRO A 153 2.06 18.76 0.44
CA PRO A 153 2.45 19.21 1.78
C PRO A 153 1.85 18.37 2.91
N ASP A 154 0.60 17.92 2.74
CA ASP A 154 -0.18 17.16 3.72
C ASP A 154 -0.13 15.65 3.46
N SER A 155 0.84 15.17 2.68
CA SER A 155 0.95 13.74 2.40
C SER A 155 1.35 12.97 3.66
N GLY A 156 0.83 11.74 3.80
CA GLY A 156 1.14 10.88 4.95
C GLY A 156 2.64 10.63 5.12
N LEU A 157 3.40 10.54 4.02
CA LEU A 157 4.85 10.40 4.09
C LEU A 157 5.55 11.66 4.60
N LYS A 158 5.11 12.85 4.20
CA LYS A 158 5.69 14.09 4.74
C LYS A 158 5.40 14.27 6.22
N LEU A 159 4.20 13.91 6.66
CA LEU A 159 3.86 13.90 8.07
C LEU A 159 4.75 12.92 8.85
N LEU A 160 4.97 11.71 8.34
CA LEU A 160 5.91 10.76 8.93
C LEU A 160 7.30 11.36 9.08
N PHE A 161 7.87 11.91 8.00
CA PHE A 161 9.21 12.49 8.03
C PHE A 161 9.30 13.72 8.93
N LYS A 162 8.26 14.53 9.00
CA LYS A 162 8.16 15.64 9.95
C LYS A 162 8.29 15.13 11.39
N HIS A 163 7.45 14.18 11.79
CA HIS A 163 7.51 13.63 13.15
C HIS A 163 8.83 12.93 13.46
N LEU A 164 9.43 12.23 12.49
CA LEU A 164 10.76 11.64 12.64
C LEU A 164 11.86 12.69 12.84
N ASN A 165 11.76 13.84 12.21
CA ASN A 165 12.70 14.94 12.41
C ASN A 165 12.49 15.62 13.76
N ASP A 166 11.24 15.87 14.14
CA ASP A 166 10.88 16.50 15.40
C ASP A 166 11.26 15.61 16.60
N SER A 167 11.25 14.29 16.45
CA SER A 167 11.64 13.35 17.50
C SER A 167 13.16 13.26 17.74
N LYS A 168 13.99 13.83 16.87
CA LYS A 168 15.45 13.87 17.02
C LYS A 168 15.94 15.05 17.88
N THR A 169 15.04 15.97 18.22
CA THR A 169 15.32 17.10 19.10
C THR A 169 14.93 16.76 20.52
#